data_9b77c009815a265e84efc221ab422d8c
#
_entry.id   9b77c009815a265e84efc221ab422d8c
#
_cell.length_a   1.000
_cell.length_b   1.000
_cell.length_c   1.000
_cell.angle_alpha   90.00
_cell.angle_beta   90.00
_cell.angle_gamma   90.00
#
_symmetry.space_group_name_H-M   'P 1'
#
loop_
_entity.id
_entity.type
_entity.pdbx_description
1 polymer ?
#
loop_
_entity_poly.entity_id
_entity_poly.type
_entity_poly.pdbx_seq_one_letter_code
_entity_poly.pdbx_strand_id
1 'polypeptide(L)'
;MRHILRRREYVADDWRYCREEGGGEEASDSDPLIVPLADFKADRARWLARTGPLGVRIEPADKVEELTEDLLRLRLIAITFPSFSDGRGFSQAQMLRTRLGFAGELRAVGAVKQDLIFFMARCGIDAFELAGGEDVDEATRALQRFTVAYQPGDPSVKVTRQRFSS
;
A
#
# COMPACT_ATOMS: atom_id res chain seq x y z
N MET A 1 -15.77 -7.81 9.24
CA MET A 1 -15.28 -6.95 8.15
C MET A 1 -13.95 -6.35 8.57
N ARG A 2 -12.94 -6.46 7.72
CA ARG A 2 -11.63 -5.87 7.97
C ARG A 2 -11.73 -4.35 7.89
N HIS A 3 -10.94 -3.64 8.71
CA HIS A 3 -10.81 -2.21 8.67
C HIS A 3 -9.35 -1.82 8.48
N ILE A 4 -9.12 -0.72 7.81
CA ILE A 4 -7.80 -0.16 7.57
C ILE A 4 -7.78 1.32 7.90
N LEU A 5 -6.61 1.82 8.23
CA LEU A 5 -6.38 3.25 8.36
C LEU A 5 -5.98 3.80 6.99
N ARG A 6 -6.85 4.60 6.39
CA ARG A 6 -6.63 5.19 5.07
C ARG A 6 -6.88 6.70 5.15
N ARG A 7 -5.91 7.50 4.71
CA ARG A 7 -6.05 8.96 4.68
C ARG A 7 -6.60 9.58 5.97
N ARG A 8 -6.12 9.11 7.13
CA ARG A 8 -6.49 9.54 8.49
C ARG A 8 -7.83 9.03 9.00
N GLU A 9 -8.49 8.18 8.29
CA GLU A 9 -9.77 7.59 8.71
C GLU A 9 -9.65 6.07 8.83
N TYR A 10 -10.26 5.54 9.87
CA TYR A 10 -10.36 4.10 10.06
C TYR A 10 -11.63 3.62 9.37
N VAL A 11 -11.46 3.00 8.21
CA VAL A 11 -12.57 2.68 7.30
C VAL A 11 -12.65 1.18 7.03
N ALA A 12 -13.83 0.71 6.63
CA ALA A 12 -14.02 -0.65 6.18
C ALA A 12 -13.19 -0.91 4.91
N ASP A 13 -12.61 -2.09 4.83
CA ASP A 13 -11.78 -2.52 3.71
C ASP A 13 -12.57 -3.43 2.78
N ASP A 14 -12.79 -2.99 1.55
CA ASP A 14 -13.51 -3.75 0.52
C ASP A 14 -12.60 -4.74 -0.23
N TRP A 15 -11.30 -4.63 -0.07
CA TRP A 15 -10.34 -5.48 -0.75
C TRP A 15 -10.24 -6.86 -0.12
N ARG A 16 -10.18 -7.88 -0.96
CA ARG A 16 -9.94 -9.27 -0.56
C ARG A 16 -8.53 -9.68 -0.94
N TYR A 17 -7.92 -10.55 -0.12
CA TYR A 17 -6.66 -11.19 -0.49
C TYR A 17 -6.93 -12.52 -1.17
N CYS A 18 -6.26 -12.76 -2.30
CA CYS A 18 -6.22 -14.08 -2.92
C CYS A 18 -5.54 -15.06 -1.95
N ARG A 19 -6.18 -16.20 -1.68
CA ARG A 19 -5.68 -17.23 -0.76
C ARG A 19 -5.65 -16.84 0.72
N GLU A 20 -6.59 -16.07 1.21
CA GLU A 20 -6.78 -16.00 2.66
C GLU A 20 -7.19 -17.37 3.21
N GLU A 21 -6.45 -17.85 4.22
CA GLU A 21 -6.83 -19.05 4.96
C GLU A 21 -8.16 -18.80 5.67
N GLY A 22 -9.19 -19.59 5.34
CA GLY A 22 -10.50 -19.45 5.96
C GLY A 22 -11.68 -19.69 5.02
N GLY A 23 -11.44 -20.16 3.80
CA GLY A 23 -12.49 -20.70 2.93
C GLY A 23 -13.63 -19.75 2.61
N GLY A 24 -13.30 -18.50 2.32
CA GLY A 24 -14.28 -17.57 1.77
C GLY A 24 -14.64 -17.95 0.34
N GLU A 25 -15.86 -17.63 -0.05
CA GLU A 25 -16.33 -17.72 -1.43
C GLU A 25 -15.26 -17.22 -2.40
N GLU A 26 -15.10 -17.93 -3.52
CA GLU A 26 -14.21 -17.44 -4.59
C GLU A 26 -14.58 -15.99 -4.93
N ALA A 27 -13.59 -15.11 -4.90
CA ALA A 27 -13.81 -13.71 -5.23
C ALA A 27 -14.41 -13.60 -6.65
N SER A 28 -15.50 -12.89 -6.77
CA SER A 28 -16.09 -12.59 -8.07
C SER A 28 -15.08 -11.87 -8.96
N ASP A 29 -15.20 -12.01 -10.27
CA ASP A 29 -14.35 -11.31 -11.24
C ASP A 29 -14.41 -9.78 -11.10
N SER A 30 -15.46 -9.25 -10.53
CA SER A 30 -15.68 -7.82 -10.27
C SER A 30 -15.18 -7.33 -8.90
N ASP A 31 -14.86 -8.24 -7.97
CA ASP A 31 -14.43 -7.85 -6.63
C ASP A 31 -13.02 -7.26 -6.62
N PRO A 32 -12.76 -6.26 -5.77
CA PRO A 32 -11.38 -5.79 -5.53
C PRO A 32 -10.52 -6.90 -4.94
N LEU A 33 -9.44 -7.26 -5.62
CA LEU A 33 -8.61 -8.41 -5.24
C LEU A 33 -7.13 -8.05 -5.19
N ILE A 34 -6.47 -8.46 -4.11
CA ILE A 34 -5.02 -8.37 -3.95
C ILE A 34 -4.40 -9.75 -4.14
N VAL A 35 -3.48 -9.85 -5.09
CA VAL A 35 -2.82 -11.09 -5.51
C VAL A 35 -1.34 -11.04 -5.10
N PRO A 36 -0.77 -12.11 -4.54
CA PRO A 36 0.68 -12.17 -4.33
C PRO A 36 1.43 -11.97 -5.66
N LEU A 37 2.55 -11.26 -5.63
CA LEU A 37 3.34 -11.01 -6.84
C LEU A 37 3.72 -12.29 -7.57
N ALA A 38 4.08 -13.35 -6.84
CA ALA A 38 4.41 -14.64 -7.43
C ALA A 38 3.26 -15.21 -8.26
N ASP A 39 2.03 -15.13 -7.75
CA ASP A 39 0.82 -15.59 -8.46
C ASP A 39 0.50 -14.68 -9.64
N PHE A 40 0.68 -13.38 -9.48
CA PHE A 40 0.49 -12.42 -10.57
C PHE A 40 1.44 -12.70 -11.74
N LYS A 41 2.70 -12.95 -11.46
CA LYS A 41 3.71 -13.28 -12.48
C LYS A 41 3.45 -14.63 -13.14
N ALA A 42 2.94 -15.60 -12.40
CA ALA A 42 2.66 -16.95 -12.91
C ALA A 42 1.55 -16.96 -13.98
N ASP A 43 0.56 -16.07 -13.88
CA ASP A 43 -0.55 -15.98 -14.83
C ASP A 43 -1.02 -14.53 -15.02
N ARG A 44 -0.10 -13.69 -15.45
CA ARG A 44 -0.31 -12.24 -15.60
C ARG A 44 -1.52 -11.91 -16.49
N ALA A 45 -1.67 -12.61 -17.61
CA ALA A 45 -2.77 -12.35 -18.56
C ALA A 45 -4.15 -12.59 -17.92
N ARG A 46 -4.28 -13.64 -17.12
CA ARG A 46 -5.51 -13.94 -16.37
C ARG A 46 -5.89 -12.81 -15.42
N TRP A 47 -4.93 -12.36 -14.63
CA TRP A 47 -5.18 -11.32 -13.63
C TRP A 47 -5.52 -9.98 -14.28
N LEU A 48 -4.83 -9.61 -15.35
CA LEU A 48 -5.08 -8.38 -16.09
C LEU A 48 -6.40 -8.39 -16.87
N ALA A 49 -6.95 -9.57 -17.16
CA ALA A 49 -8.24 -9.72 -17.84
C ALA A 49 -9.45 -9.51 -16.90
N ARG A 50 -9.24 -9.41 -15.59
CA ARG A 50 -10.32 -9.17 -14.62
C ARG A 50 -11.02 -7.83 -14.87
N THR A 51 -12.32 -7.79 -14.58
CA THR A 51 -13.13 -6.57 -14.67
C THR A 51 -13.02 -5.70 -13.41
N GLY A 52 -12.80 -6.32 -12.26
CA GLY A 52 -12.66 -5.64 -10.97
C GLY A 52 -11.28 -5.06 -10.72
N PRO A 53 -11.17 -4.18 -9.72
CA PRO A 53 -9.88 -3.60 -9.34
C PRO A 53 -8.86 -4.66 -8.92
N LEU A 54 -7.63 -4.50 -9.38
CA LEU A 54 -6.53 -5.40 -9.10
C LEU A 54 -5.44 -4.72 -8.28
N GLY A 55 -5.01 -5.39 -7.23
CA GLY A 55 -3.85 -5.04 -6.42
C GLY A 55 -2.85 -6.19 -6.37
N VAL A 56 -1.61 -5.88 -6.08
CA VAL A 56 -0.53 -6.86 -5.93
C VAL A 56 0.11 -6.69 -4.56
N ARG A 57 0.36 -7.80 -3.87
CA ARG A 57 1.14 -7.82 -2.63
C ARG A 57 2.58 -8.21 -2.94
N ILE A 58 3.51 -7.40 -2.46
CA ILE A 58 4.95 -7.64 -2.61
C ILE A 58 5.58 -7.98 -1.27
N GLU A 59 6.56 -8.86 -1.32
CA GLU A 59 7.38 -9.28 -0.18
C GLU A 59 8.73 -8.53 -0.19
N PRO A 60 9.49 -8.53 0.92
CA PRO A 60 10.75 -7.76 0.99
C PRO A 60 11.78 -8.10 -0.07
N ALA A 61 11.82 -9.36 -0.53
CA ALA A 61 12.77 -9.79 -1.57
C ALA A 61 12.32 -9.42 -2.99
N ASP A 62 11.08 -8.97 -3.18
CA ASP A 62 10.55 -8.64 -4.50
C ASP A 62 11.12 -7.33 -5.04
N LYS A 63 11.37 -7.32 -6.33
CA LYS A 63 11.86 -6.12 -7.03
C LYS A 63 10.69 -5.37 -7.64
N VAL A 64 10.48 -4.14 -7.18
CA VAL A 64 9.35 -3.32 -7.65
C VAL A 64 9.47 -2.95 -9.14
N GLU A 65 10.67 -2.96 -9.69
CA GLU A 65 10.92 -2.70 -11.11
C GLU A 65 10.23 -3.71 -12.02
N GLU A 66 9.99 -4.93 -11.53
CA GLU A 66 9.24 -5.95 -12.27
C GLU A 66 7.78 -5.58 -12.52
N LEU A 67 7.25 -4.60 -11.79
CA LEU A 67 5.88 -4.10 -11.94
C LEU A 67 5.78 -2.89 -12.88
N THR A 68 6.89 -2.36 -13.39
CA THR A 68 6.92 -1.09 -14.13
C THR A 68 5.89 -1.03 -15.27
N GLU A 69 5.75 -2.09 -16.04
CA GLU A 69 4.82 -2.15 -17.18
C GLU A 69 3.35 -2.23 -16.75
N ASP A 70 3.09 -2.68 -15.53
CA ASP A 70 1.75 -2.97 -15.02
C ASP A 70 1.19 -1.90 -14.10
N LEU A 71 2.00 -0.91 -13.72
CA LEU A 71 1.61 0.07 -12.68
C LEU A 71 0.33 0.82 -13.03
N LEU A 72 0.08 1.12 -14.29
CA LEU A 72 -1.15 1.79 -14.74
C LEU A 72 -2.40 0.90 -14.64
N ARG A 73 -2.21 -0.42 -14.57
CA ARG A 73 -3.28 -1.42 -14.47
C ARG A 73 -3.59 -1.79 -13.01
N LEU A 74 -2.71 -1.43 -12.09
CA LEU A 74 -2.84 -1.75 -10.67
C LEU A 74 -3.45 -0.57 -9.91
N ARG A 75 -4.42 -0.85 -9.05
CA ARG A 75 -5.06 0.14 -8.18
C ARG A 75 -4.41 0.22 -6.81
N LEU A 76 -3.73 -0.86 -6.42
CA LEU A 76 -3.16 -1.00 -5.09
C LEU A 76 -1.90 -1.85 -5.15
N ILE A 77 -0.88 -1.45 -4.38
CA ILE A 77 0.26 -2.32 -4.07
C ILE A 77 0.37 -2.42 -2.55
N ALA A 78 0.23 -3.64 -2.04
CA ALA A 78 0.41 -3.95 -0.62
C ALA A 78 1.86 -4.33 -0.38
N ILE A 79 2.52 -3.61 0.52
CA ILE A 79 3.93 -3.83 0.88
C ILE A 79 3.97 -4.56 2.21
N THR A 80 4.59 -5.73 2.22
CA THR A 80 4.70 -6.57 3.40
C THR A 80 5.88 -6.14 4.26
N PHE A 81 5.58 -5.89 5.54
CA PHE A 81 6.57 -5.69 6.59
C PHE A 81 6.53 -6.92 7.51
N PRO A 82 7.41 -7.92 7.30
CA PRO A 82 7.36 -9.17 8.08
C PRO A 82 7.77 -8.97 9.53
N SER A 83 8.60 -7.96 9.78
CA SER A 83 8.97 -7.53 11.12
C SER A 83 9.24 -6.02 11.11
N PHE A 84 9.16 -5.39 12.28
CA PHE A 84 9.44 -3.95 12.40
C PHE A 84 10.94 -3.59 12.28
N SER A 85 11.82 -4.59 12.24
CA SER A 85 13.26 -4.39 11.99
C SER A 85 13.64 -4.51 10.51
N ASP A 86 12.72 -4.97 9.64
CA ASP A 86 12.97 -5.10 8.20
C ASP A 86 12.62 -3.81 7.47
N GLY A 87 13.64 -3.06 7.07
CA GLY A 87 13.49 -1.76 6.41
C GLY A 87 13.28 -1.81 4.90
N ARG A 88 13.26 -2.99 4.26
CA ARG A 88 13.16 -3.11 2.80
C ARG A 88 11.86 -2.53 2.23
N GLY A 89 10.76 -2.64 2.97
CA GLY A 89 9.47 -2.08 2.56
C GLY A 89 9.47 -0.55 2.40
N PHE A 90 10.24 0.16 3.22
CA PHE A 90 10.39 1.62 3.07
C PHE A 90 11.04 1.99 1.74
N SER A 91 12.09 1.28 1.35
CA SER A 91 12.77 1.50 0.07
C SER A 91 11.87 1.16 -1.12
N GLN A 92 11.09 0.07 -1.03
CA GLN A 92 10.11 -0.31 -2.06
C GLN A 92 9.05 0.79 -2.25
N ALA A 93 8.48 1.31 -1.16
CA ALA A 93 7.48 2.38 -1.21
C ALA A 93 8.05 3.63 -1.84
N GLN A 94 9.22 4.06 -1.41
CA GLN A 94 9.89 5.25 -1.92
C GLN A 94 10.19 5.12 -3.42
N MET A 95 10.68 3.97 -3.86
CA MET A 95 10.95 3.71 -5.27
C MET A 95 9.67 3.76 -6.12
N LEU A 96 8.60 3.13 -5.64
CA LEU A 96 7.30 3.14 -6.34
C LEU A 96 6.76 4.55 -6.53
N ARG A 97 6.87 5.41 -5.50
CA ARG A 97 6.37 6.79 -5.58
C ARG A 97 7.27 7.71 -6.37
N THR A 98 8.58 7.70 -6.09
CA THR A 98 9.49 8.73 -6.60
C THR A 98 10.11 8.38 -7.95
N ARG A 99 10.45 7.12 -8.18
CA ARG A 99 11.12 6.67 -9.41
C ARG A 99 10.17 6.11 -10.44
N LEU A 100 9.20 5.31 -10.02
CA LEU A 100 8.26 4.64 -10.92
C LEU A 100 6.96 5.40 -11.08
N GLY A 101 6.68 6.39 -10.24
CA GLY A 101 5.52 7.26 -10.38
C GLY A 101 4.17 6.58 -10.12
N PHE A 102 4.13 5.53 -9.30
CA PHE A 102 2.88 4.85 -8.97
C PHE A 102 1.90 5.80 -8.28
N ALA A 103 0.70 5.94 -8.84
CA ALA A 103 -0.33 6.87 -8.35
C ALA A 103 -1.45 6.18 -7.56
N GLY A 104 -1.49 4.85 -7.52
CA GLY A 104 -2.48 4.08 -6.77
C GLY A 104 -2.22 4.05 -5.26
N GLU A 105 -3.02 3.26 -4.54
CA GLU A 105 -2.85 3.09 -3.10
C GLU A 105 -1.58 2.26 -2.81
N LEU A 106 -0.72 2.78 -1.92
CA LEU A 106 0.33 2.00 -1.29
C LEU A 106 -0.10 1.64 0.13
N ARG A 107 -0.24 0.35 0.39
CA ARG A 107 -0.72 -0.18 1.65
C ARG A 107 0.39 -0.92 2.39
N ALA A 108 0.58 -0.60 3.66
CA ALA A 108 1.45 -1.36 4.54
C ALA A 108 0.67 -2.50 5.20
N VAL A 109 1.21 -3.71 5.14
CA VAL A 109 0.62 -4.91 5.75
C VAL A 109 1.68 -5.68 6.55
N GLY A 110 1.22 -6.55 7.45
CA GLY A 110 2.09 -7.36 8.31
C GLY A 110 2.38 -6.70 9.65
N ALA A 111 3.63 -6.52 10.00
CA ALA A 111 4.04 -5.93 11.28
C ALA A 111 3.93 -4.40 11.26
N VAL A 112 2.74 -3.89 11.03
CA VAL A 112 2.46 -2.45 10.94
C VAL A 112 2.13 -1.93 12.34
N LYS A 113 3.10 -1.25 12.95
CA LYS A 113 2.98 -0.66 14.28
C LYS A 113 2.73 0.84 14.19
N GLN A 114 1.94 1.34 15.13
CA GLN A 114 1.62 2.77 15.24
C GLN A 114 2.87 3.66 15.27
N ASP A 115 3.96 3.20 15.88
CA ASP A 115 5.21 3.95 15.99
C ASP A 115 5.90 4.18 14.63
N LEU A 116 5.64 3.33 13.64
CA LEU A 116 6.27 3.38 12.32
C LEU A 116 5.42 4.10 11.26
N ILE A 117 4.17 4.40 11.55
CA ILE A 117 3.23 4.96 10.57
C ILE A 117 3.74 6.28 10.00
N PHE A 118 4.29 7.15 10.84
CA PHE A 118 4.85 8.42 10.38
C PHE A 118 5.96 8.22 9.34
N PHE A 119 6.89 7.30 9.58
CA PHE A 119 7.97 6.99 8.65
C PHE A 119 7.46 6.32 7.38
N MET A 120 6.50 5.41 7.50
CA MET A 120 5.86 4.77 6.35
C MET A 120 5.15 5.80 5.47
N ALA A 121 4.41 6.72 6.06
CA ALA A 121 3.73 7.79 5.34
C ALA A 121 4.72 8.71 4.60
N ARG A 122 5.86 9.00 5.19
CA ARG A 122 6.93 9.79 4.53
C ARG A 122 7.51 9.09 3.30
N CYS A 123 7.47 7.77 3.25
CA CYS A 123 7.89 6.99 2.09
C CYS A 123 6.81 6.89 1.00
N GLY A 124 5.62 7.44 1.24
CA GLY A 124 4.53 7.48 0.28
C GLY A 124 3.43 6.46 0.52
N ILE A 125 3.45 5.72 1.64
CA ILE A 125 2.39 4.79 2.02
C ILE A 125 1.20 5.59 2.55
N ASP A 126 0.01 5.31 2.03
CA ASP A 126 -1.22 6.05 2.34
C ASP A 126 -2.33 5.20 2.96
N ALA A 127 -2.11 3.90 3.12
CA ALA A 127 -3.02 3.00 3.80
C ALA A 127 -2.26 2.01 4.69
N PHE A 128 -2.86 1.66 5.85
CA PHE A 128 -2.19 0.86 6.86
C PHE A 128 -3.14 -0.20 7.41
N GLU A 129 -2.77 -1.45 7.27
CA GLU A 129 -3.42 -2.57 7.95
C GLU A 129 -2.68 -2.81 9.27
N LEU A 130 -3.22 -2.24 10.34
CA LEU A 130 -2.55 -2.27 11.65
C LEU A 130 -2.44 -3.70 12.18
N ALA A 131 -1.29 -4.03 12.77
CA ALA A 131 -1.10 -5.29 13.47
C ALA A 131 -2.08 -5.39 14.66
N GLY A 132 -2.42 -6.62 15.04
CA GLY A 132 -3.32 -6.85 16.18
C GLY A 132 -2.80 -6.20 17.47
N GLY A 133 -3.68 -5.52 18.20
CA GLY A 133 -3.34 -4.86 19.46
C GLY A 133 -2.78 -3.44 19.33
N GLU A 134 -2.62 -2.92 18.13
CA GLU A 134 -2.18 -1.54 17.92
C GLU A 134 -3.31 -0.54 18.21
N ASP A 135 -2.94 0.62 18.74
CA ASP A 135 -3.89 1.69 19.06
C ASP A 135 -4.23 2.50 17.79
N VAL A 136 -5.47 2.36 17.33
CA VAL A 136 -5.97 3.04 16.13
C VAL A 136 -5.99 4.55 16.31
N ASP A 137 -6.35 5.04 17.49
CA ASP A 137 -6.44 6.48 17.76
C ASP A 137 -5.06 7.13 17.73
N GLU A 138 -4.07 6.46 18.30
CA GLU A 138 -2.69 6.94 18.28
C GLU A 138 -2.10 6.89 16.87
N ALA A 139 -2.37 5.83 16.12
CA ALA A 139 -2.00 5.72 14.69
C ALA A 139 -2.62 6.85 13.86
N THR A 140 -3.89 7.14 14.08
CA THR A 140 -4.59 8.24 13.40
C THR A 140 -3.97 9.59 13.73
N ARG A 141 -3.65 9.83 15.01
CA ARG A 141 -2.97 11.06 15.43
C ARG A 141 -1.58 11.21 14.79
N ALA A 142 -0.84 10.12 14.66
CA ALA A 142 0.45 10.12 13.98
C ALA A 142 0.33 10.56 12.51
N LEU A 143 -0.69 10.09 11.81
CA LEU A 143 -0.98 10.51 10.44
C LEU A 143 -1.43 11.97 10.35
N GLN A 144 -2.23 12.43 11.29
CA GLN A 144 -2.67 13.82 11.33
C GLN A 144 -1.50 14.80 11.45
N ARG A 145 -0.52 14.46 12.26
CA ARG A 145 0.71 15.26 12.39
C ARG A 145 1.51 15.32 11.10
N PHE A 146 1.58 14.21 10.37
CA PHE A 146 2.29 14.14 9.10
C PHE A 146 1.66 15.02 8.03
N THR A 147 0.35 15.04 7.95
CA THR A 147 -0.38 15.65 6.82
C THR A 147 -0.50 17.17 6.88
N VAL A 148 -0.19 17.80 7.98
CA VAL A 148 0.02 19.25 8.04
C VAL A 148 1.22 19.67 7.19
N ALA A 149 2.20 18.77 7.00
CA ALA A 149 3.45 19.05 6.30
C ALA A 149 3.46 18.55 4.84
N TYR A 150 2.73 17.45 4.49
CA TYR A 150 2.82 16.83 3.15
C TYR A 150 1.67 15.89 2.86
N GLN A 151 0.97 16.07 1.71
CA GLN A 151 0.00 15.12 1.17
C GLN A 151 0.44 14.66 -0.23
N PRO A 152 0.75 13.35 -0.43
CA PRO A 152 1.01 12.82 -1.77
C PRO A 152 -0.22 13.04 -2.67
N GLY A 153 -0.02 13.67 -3.83
CA GLY A 153 -1.08 13.93 -4.80
C GLY A 153 -1.93 15.16 -4.54
N ASP A 154 -1.65 15.97 -3.52
CA ASP A 154 -2.29 17.28 -3.34
C ASP A 154 -1.60 18.33 -4.22
N PRO A 155 -2.33 18.96 -5.16
CA PRO A 155 -1.75 19.98 -6.04
C PRO A 155 -1.25 21.23 -5.31
N SER A 156 -1.70 21.48 -4.08
CA SER A 156 -1.22 22.60 -3.28
C SER A 156 0.20 22.41 -2.75
N VAL A 157 0.71 21.19 -2.78
CA VAL A 157 2.05 20.82 -2.27
C VAL A 157 3.17 21.06 -3.29
N LYS A 158 2.87 21.48 -4.50
CA LYS A 158 3.89 21.77 -5.53
C LYS A 158 4.89 22.86 -5.12
N VAL A 159 4.58 23.66 -4.14
CA VAL A 159 5.41 24.78 -3.68
C VAL A 159 6.62 24.33 -2.85
N THR A 160 6.55 23.15 -2.21
CA THR A 160 7.61 22.72 -1.29
C THR A 160 8.78 22.02 -2.00
N ARG A 161 8.58 21.54 -3.23
CA ARG A 161 9.65 20.90 -4.02
C ARG A 161 10.74 21.89 -4.50
N GLN A 162 10.43 23.18 -4.59
CA GLN A 162 11.38 24.17 -5.08
C GLN A 162 12.37 24.68 -4.02
N ARG A 163 12.16 24.36 -2.74
CA ARG A 163 13.04 24.86 -1.66
C ARG A 163 14.21 23.96 -1.30
N PHE A 164 14.28 22.76 -1.87
CA PHE A 164 15.36 21.80 -1.58
C PHE A 164 16.30 21.52 -2.76
N SER A 165 16.21 22.29 -3.82
CA SER A 165 17.11 22.19 -4.98
C SER A 165 18.08 23.35 -5.06
N SER A 166 18.76 23.64 -3.95
CA SER A 166 19.92 24.55 -3.94
C SER A 166 21.03 23.96 -3.11
#